data_a98126e2c9570238947b1a9a76f57a16
#
_entry.id   a98126e2c9570238947b1a9a76f57a16
#
_cell.length_a   1.000
_cell.length_b   1.000
_cell.length_c   1.000
_cell.angle_alpha   90.00
_cell.angle_beta   90.00
_cell.angle_gamma   90.00
#
_symmetry.space_group_name_H-M   'P 1'
#
loop_
_entity.id
_entity.type
_entity.pdbx_description
1 polymer ?
#
loop_
_entity_poly.entity_id
_entity_poly.type
_entity_poly.pdbx_seq_one_letter_code
_entity_poly.pdbx_strand_id
1 'polypeptide(L)'
;EADYFVNAAGSRAGKIAKYAGINVPVVPRKRTVFVFDCEQSPQGSAAVNMGLLPLMVDSTGVYCRPEGNVFISGCTPKEDVDVDFKDFTPNYTEFDDIIWPALANRSSCFEAIKVKNYWAGHYAYNVLDQNMILGCHPAIENLYFANGFSGHGLQQAPATGRGLSELIIYRGFRSLDLSPFSWDRVIKGQPFLERSIV
;
A
#
# COMPACT_ATOMS: atom_id res chain seq x y z
N GLU A 1 -30.30 6.70 4.90
CA GLU A 1 -30.05 7.76 3.90
C GLU A 1 -28.84 8.58 4.32
N ALA A 2 -28.05 9.05 3.37
CA ALA A 2 -26.90 9.93 3.59
C ALA A 2 -26.80 10.90 2.41
N ASP A 3 -26.41 12.15 2.70
CA ASP A 3 -26.20 13.16 1.66
C ASP A 3 -24.98 12.83 0.79
N TYR A 4 -23.96 12.26 1.41
CA TYR A 4 -22.73 11.83 0.74
C TYR A 4 -22.32 10.45 1.23
N PHE A 5 -21.82 9.63 0.33
CA PHE A 5 -21.23 8.34 0.61
C PHE A 5 -19.79 8.31 0.09
N VAL A 6 -18.84 7.96 0.97
CA VAL A 6 -17.44 7.81 0.60
C VAL A 6 -17.02 6.35 0.69
N ASN A 7 -16.67 5.75 -0.43
CA ASN A 7 -16.06 4.43 -0.45
C ASN A 7 -14.55 4.56 -0.20
N ALA A 8 -14.14 4.34 1.03
CA ALA A 8 -12.75 4.26 1.47
C ALA A 8 -12.45 2.87 2.08
N ALA A 9 -13.05 1.82 1.51
CA ALA A 9 -13.08 0.47 2.08
C ALA A 9 -11.80 -0.36 1.81
N GLY A 10 -10.71 0.27 1.35
CA GLY A 10 -9.43 -0.37 1.11
C GLY A 10 -9.55 -1.53 0.13
N SER A 11 -9.00 -2.69 0.47
CA SER A 11 -9.05 -3.90 -0.38
C SER A 11 -10.47 -4.42 -0.66
N ARG A 12 -11.47 -3.96 0.12
CA ARG A 12 -12.89 -4.30 -0.08
C ARG A 12 -13.65 -3.27 -0.93
N ALA A 13 -12.96 -2.23 -1.43
CA ALA A 13 -13.60 -1.14 -2.18
C ALA A 13 -14.38 -1.65 -3.40
N GLY A 14 -13.82 -2.61 -4.14
CA GLY A 14 -14.51 -3.22 -5.27
C GLY A 14 -15.78 -3.97 -4.87
N LYS A 15 -15.78 -4.65 -3.72
CA LYS A 15 -16.97 -5.33 -3.20
C LYS A 15 -18.07 -4.34 -2.81
N ILE A 16 -17.70 -3.26 -2.12
CA ILE A 16 -18.65 -2.21 -1.70
C ILE A 16 -19.24 -1.50 -2.93
N ALA A 17 -18.42 -1.18 -3.92
CA ALA A 17 -18.87 -0.53 -5.14
C ALA A 17 -19.89 -1.36 -5.95
N LYS A 18 -19.76 -2.69 -5.91
CA LYS A 18 -20.71 -3.60 -6.57
C LYS A 18 -22.15 -3.48 -6.03
N TYR A 19 -22.34 -3.06 -4.79
CA TYR A 19 -23.69 -2.81 -4.25
C TYR A 19 -24.36 -1.61 -4.93
N ALA A 20 -23.60 -0.70 -5.51
CA ALA A 20 -24.08 0.40 -6.34
C ALA A 20 -24.00 0.09 -7.86
N GLY A 21 -23.74 -1.15 -8.25
CA GLY A 21 -23.59 -1.56 -9.64
C GLY A 21 -22.31 -1.07 -10.33
N ILE A 22 -21.31 -0.63 -9.55
CA ILE A 22 -20.07 -0.05 -10.07
C ILE A 22 -18.92 -1.07 -10.00
N ASN A 23 -18.17 -1.17 -11.09
CA ASN A 23 -16.93 -1.93 -11.13
C ASN A 23 -15.74 -1.01 -10.89
N VAL A 24 -15.05 -1.20 -9.76
CA VAL A 24 -13.81 -0.50 -9.41
C VAL A 24 -12.65 -1.46 -9.65
N PRO A 25 -11.59 -1.04 -10.35
CA PRO A 25 -10.43 -1.91 -10.62
C PRO A 25 -9.51 -2.03 -9.38
N VAL A 26 -10.10 -2.31 -8.22
CA VAL A 26 -9.39 -2.45 -6.95
C VAL A 26 -9.64 -3.84 -6.39
N VAL A 27 -8.56 -4.57 -6.20
CA VAL A 27 -8.54 -5.96 -5.75
C VAL A 27 -7.63 -6.14 -4.53
N PRO A 28 -7.87 -7.14 -3.68
CA PRO A 28 -6.98 -7.48 -2.59
C PRO A 28 -5.73 -8.20 -3.11
N ARG A 29 -4.55 -7.68 -2.81
CA ARG A 29 -3.28 -8.37 -2.98
C ARG A 29 -2.59 -8.56 -1.65
N LYS A 30 -2.23 -9.79 -1.34
CA LYS A 30 -1.66 -10.14 -0.04
C LYS A 30 -0.18 -9.77 0.02
N ARG A 31 0.22 -9.23 1.18
CA ARG A 31 1.61 -8.94 1.54
C ARG A 31 1.90 -9.51 2.90
N THR A 32 2.97 -10.27 3.02
CA THR A 32 3.47 -10.77 4.30
C THR A 32 4.51 -9.80 4.83
N VAL A 33 4.38 -9.46 6.09
CA VAL A 33 5.33 -8.62 6.81
C VAL A 33 6.02 -9.47 7.86
N PHE A 34 7.34 -9.38 7.93
CA PHE A 34 8.17 -10.10 8.88
C PHE A 34 8.81 -9.14 9.86
N VAL A 35 8.78 -9.51 11.13
CA VAL A 35 9.52 -8.83 12.21
C VAL A 35 10.70 -9.72 12.59
N PHE A 36 11.88 -9.18 12.54
CA PHE A 36 13.08 -9.94 12.88
C PHE A 36 14.06 -9.12 13.72
N ASP A 37 14.95 -9.83 14.35
CA ASP A 37 16.08 -9.35 15.12
C ASP A 37 17.35 -9.82 14.45
N CYS A 38 18.45 -9.10 14.58
CA CYS A 38 19.76 -9.50 14.13
C CYS A 38 20.75 -9.45 15.29
N GLU A 39 21.73 -10.35 15.30
CA GLU A 39 22.70 -10.46 16.37
C GLU A 39 23.54 -9.19 16.51
N GLN A 40 23.85 -8.55 15.38
CA GLN A 40 24.54 -7.28 15.32
C GLN A 40 23.77 -6.32 14.42
N SER A 41 23.33 -5.20 14.98
CA SER A 41 22.73 -4.14 14.16
C SER A 41 23.79 -3.52 13.23
N PRO A 42 23.42 -3.13 12.00
CA PRO A 42 24.34 -2.44 11.09
C PRO A 42 25.02 -1.25 11.76
N GLN A 43 26.36 -1.20 11.70
CA GLN A 43 27.13 -0.10 12.31
C GLN A 43 26.82 1.22 11.59
N GLY A 44 26.76 2.30 12.35
CA GLY A 44 26.36 3.61 11.85
C GLY A 44 24.86 3.68 11.52
N SER A 45 24.14 2.60 11.75
CA SER A 45 22.70 2.62 11.66
C SER A 45 22.14 3.43 12.82
N ALA A 46 21.20 4.27 12.52
CA ALA A 46 20.49 5.00 13.55
C ALA A 46 19.54 4.11 14.37
N ALA A 47 19.51 2.80 14.12
CA ALA A 47 18.94 1.82 15.05
C ALA A 47 19.63 1.89 16.42
N VAL A 48 20.93 2.18 16.45
CA VAL A 48 21.68 2.52 17.67
C VAL A 48 21.21 3.87 18.25
N ASN A 49 20.59 4.74 17.44
CA ASN A 49 20.06 6.05 17.78
C ASN A 49 18.54 6.10 17.66
N MET A 50 17.85 5.11 18.21
CA MET A 50 16.38 5.06 18.34
C MET A 50 15.60 5.12 16.99
N GLY A 51 16.00 4.33 16.02
CA GLY A 51 15.17 4.10 14.84
C GLY A 51 15.24 5.19 13.76
N LEU A 52 16.31 5.94 13.70
CA LEU A 52 16.54 6.97 12.67
C LEU A 52 17.05 6.41 11.33
N LEU A 53 17.18 5.08 11.18
CA LEU A 53 17.42 4.49 9.86
C LEU A 53 16.18 4.75 8.98
N PRO A 54 16.39 5.26 7.77
CA PRO A 54 15.29 5.39 6.82
C PRO A 54 14.78 4.00 6.41
N LEU A 55 13.58 3.97 5.86
CA LEU A 55 13.13 2.83 5.08
C LEU A 55 14.13 2.60 3.94
N MET A 56 14.68 1.42 3.88
CA MET A 56 15.50 0.94 2.78
C MET A 56 14.64 0.11 1.83
N VAL A 57 14.75 0.35 0.55
CA VAL A 57 14.18 -0.49 -0.51
C VAL A 57 15.31 -0.95 -1.40
N ASP A 58 15.49 -2.25 -1.50
CA ASP A 58 16.50 -2.87 -2.35
C ASP A 58 16.04 -2.92 -3.81
N SER A 59 16.98 -3.08 -4.73
CA SER A 59 16.66 -3.22 -6.18
C SER A 59 15.82 -4.46 -6.51
N THR A 60 15.74 -5.42 -5.59
CA THR A 60 14.86 -6.60 -5.69
C THR A 60 13.42 -6.33 -5.23
N GLY A 61 13.13 -5.12 -4.71
CA GLY A 61 11.84 -4.78 -4.12
C GLY A 61 11.68 -5.21 -2.66
N VAL A 62 12.71 -5.79 -2.05
CA VAL A 62 12.72 -6.06 -0.61
C VAL A 62 12.90 -4.74 0.13
N TYR A 63 11.99 -4.45 1.06
CA TYR A 63 12.14 -3.31 1.94
C TYR A 63 12.51 -3.76 3.36
N CYS A 64 13.23 -2.90 4.06
CA CYS A 64 13.57 -3.09 5.46
C CYS A 64 13.61 -1.74 6.18
N ARG A 65 13.08 -1.70 7.39
CA ARG A 65 13.20 -0.55 8.28
C ARG A 65 13.30 -0.98 9.74
N PRO A 66 13.96 -0.19 10.58
CA PRO A 66 13.93 -0.43 12.03
C PRO A 66 12.53 -0.11 12.60
N GLU A 67 12.16 -0.87 13.63
CA GLU A 67 10.98 -0.66 14.45
C GLU A 67 11.35 -0.92 15.92
N GLY A 68 11.71 0.15 16.64
CA GLY A 68 12.27 0.01 17.98
C GLY A 68 13.57 -0.81 17.98
N ASN A 69 13.56 -1.95 18.67
CA ASN A 69 14.73 -2.84 18.78
C ASN A 69 14.72 -3.99 17.76
N VAL A 70 13.81 -3.98 16.81
CA VAL A 70 13.69 -5.01 15.78
C VAL A 70 13.64 -4.36 14.39
N PHE A 71 13.58 -5.17 13.37
CA PHE A 71 13.39 -4.73 11.99
C PHE A 71 12.07 -5.26 11.44
N ILE A 72 11.47 -4.50 10.54
CA ILE A 72 10.32 -4.90 9.73
C ILE A 72 10.76 -4.98 8.29
N SER A 73 10.39 -6.07 7.62
CA SER A 73 10.68 -6.29 6.20
C SER A 73 9.53 -6.99 5.50
N GLY A 74 9.48 -6.81 4.20
CA GLY A 74 8.57 -7.50 3.29
C GLY A 74 9.04 -7.33 1.86
N CYS A 75 8.29 -7.94 0.95
CA CYS A 75 8.58 -7.88 -0.48
C CYS A 75 7.29 -8.04 -1.29
N THR A 76 7.39 -7.79 -2.59
CA THR A 76 6.37 -8.27 -3.53
C THR A 76 6.55 -9.77 -3.71
N PRO A 77 5.49 -10.59 -3.57
CA PRO A 77 5.58 -12.03 -3.79
C PRO A 77 5.93 -12.37 -5.24
N LYS A 78 6.55 -13.54 -5.47
CA LYS A 78 6.86 -14.02 -6.83
C LYS A 78 5.61 -14.13 -7.71
N GLU A 79 4.50 -14.57 -7.11
CA GLU A 79 3.19 -14.64 -7.73
C GLU A 79 2.27 -13.61 -7.08
N ASP A 80 2.22 -12.42 -7.65
CA ASP A 80 1.40 -11.31 -7.15
C ASP A 80 0.00 -11.37 -7.76
N VAL A 81 -0.84 -12.24 -7.20
CA VAL A 81 -2.21 -12.49 -7.67
C VAL A 81 -3.26 -11.96 -6.71
N ASP A 82 -4.47 -11.82 -7.23
CA ASP A 82 -5.62 -11.46 -6.41
C ASP A 82 -5.94 -12.59 -5.44
N VAL A 83 -6.28 -12.22 -4.21
CA VAL A 83 -6.63 -13.19 -3.17
C VAL A 83 -8.05 -12.96 -2.65
N ASP A 84 -8.62 -13.95 -1.95
CA ASP A 84 -9.87 -13.70 -1.22
C ASP A 84 -9.62 -12.69 -0.11
N PHE A 85 -10.54 -11.73 0.06
CA PHE A 85 -10.42 -10.68 1.09
C PHE A 85 -10.48 -11.20 2.53
N LYS A 86 -10.67 -12.50 2.75
CA LYS A 86 -10.57 -13.18 4.04
C LYS A 86 -9.25 -13.95 4.21
N ASP A 87 -8.46 -14.10 3.15
CA ASP A 87 -7.18 -14.80 3.22
C ASP A 87 -6.09 -13.90 3.81
N PHE A 88 -5.80 -14.10 5.07
CA PHE A 88 -4.70 -13.48 5.81
C PHE A 88 -3.62 -14.49 6.19
N THR A 89 -3.56 -15.62 5.51
CA THR A 89 -2.51 -16.63 5.74
C THR A 89 -1.17 -16.09 5.24
N PRO A 90 -0.16 -15.91 6.12
CA PRO A 90 1.15 -15.45 5.70
C PRO A 90 1.84 -16.43 4.75
N ASN A 91 2.62 -15.94 3.82
CA ASN A 91 3.50 -16.76 3.01
C ASN A 91 4.89 -16.80 3.67
N TYR A 92 5.15 -17.86 4.40
CA TYR A 92 6.37 -18.03 5.20
C TYR A 92 7.64 -18.15 4.35
N THR A 93 7.53 -18.75 3.16
CA THR A 93 8.70 -18.99 2.30
C THR A 93 9.30 -17.70 1.72
N GLU A 94 8.55 -16.61 1.68
CA GLU A 94 9.05 -15.32 1.21
C GLU A 94 10.26 -14.82 2.01
N PHE A 95 10.32 -15.16 3.31
CA PHE A 95 11.46 -14.76 4.13
C PHE A 95 12.74 -15.46 3.70
N ASP A 96 12.70 -16.78 3.62
CA ASP A 96 13.87 -17.59 3.31
C ASP A 96 14.28 -17.48 1.83
N ASP A 97 13.30 -17.41 0.94
CA ASP A 97 13.53 -17.45 -0.52
C ASP A 97 13.87 -16.08 -1.13
N ILE A 98 13.41 -14.97 -0.52
CA ILE A 98 13.50 -13.63 -1.13
C ILE A 98 14.13 -12.63 -0.16
N ILE A 99 13.57 -12.49 1.05
CA ILE A 99 13.90 -11.38 1.95
C ILE A 99 15.29 -11.57 2.55
N TRP A 100 15.53 -12.70 3.19
CA TRP A 100 16.83 -12.95 3.84
C TRP A 100 18.02 -12.91 2.87
N PRO A 101 17.98 -13.56 1.70
CA PRO A 101 19.08 -13.47 0.74
C PRO A 101 19.37 -12.04 0.28
N ALA A 102 18.34 -11.23 0.03
CA ALA A 102 18.51 -9.83 -0.36
C ALA A 102 19.15 -8.99 0.76
N LEU A 103 18.68 -9.17 2.00
CA LEU A 103 19.22 -8.47 3.17
C LEU A 103 20.65 -8.88 3.50
N ALA A 104 20.95 -10.18 3.49
CA ALA A 104 22.32 -10.70 3.74
C ALA A 104 23.32 -10.21 2.69
N ASN A 105 22.90 -10.17 1.42
CA ASN A 105 23.72 -9.60 0.35
C ASN A 105 23.98 -8.08 0.52
N ARG A 106 23.07 -7.39 1.21
CA ARG A 106 23.17 -5.95 1.46
C ARG A 106 24.08 -5.61 2.63
N SER A 107 24.08 -6.41 3.68
CA SER A 107 24.91 -6.23 4.87
C SER A 107 25.14 -7.56 5.59
N SER A 108 26.40 -7.84 5.95
CA SER A 108 26.75 -9.03 6.74
C SER A 108 26.06 -9.09 8.11
N CYS A 109 25.63 -7.95 8.66
CA CYS A 109 24.83 -7.91 9.88
C CYS A 109 23.51 -8.67 9.74
N PHE A 110 22.97 -8.82 8.54
CA PHE A 110 21.75 -9.53 8.25
C PHE A 110 21.96 -11.01 7.88
N GLU A 111 23.17 -11.54 7.97
CA GLU A 111 23.40 -12.97 7.82
C GLU A 111 22.86 -13.77 9.02
N ALA A 112 22.94 -13.19 10.24
CA ALA A 112 22.46 -13.79 11.48
C ALA A 112 21.13 -13.12 11.93
N ILE A 113 20.04 -13.52 11.32
CA ILE A 113 18.70 -12.99 11.59
C ILE A 113 17.86 -14.04 12.34
N LYS A 114 16.97 -13.55 13.22
CA LYS A 114 15.95 -14.35 13.87
C LYS A 114 14.57 -13.73 13.69
N VAL A 115 13.71 -14.39 12.93
CA VAL A 115 12.30 -13.99 12.80
C VAL A 115 11.61 -14.12 14.15
N LYS A 116 10.94 -13.07 14.60
CA LYS A 116 10.22 -12.98 15.88
C LYS A 116 8.72 -13.05 15.70
N ASN A 117 8.21 -12.45 14.62
CA ASN A 117 6.79 -12.39 14.32
C ASN A 117 6.57 -12.14 12.83
N TYR A 118 5.35 -12.39 12.36
CA TYR A 118 4.92 -12.13 11.00
C TYR A 118 3.40 -12.02 10.96
N TRP A 119 2.90 -11.29 9.96
CA TRP A 119 1.46 -11.20 9.65
C TRP A 119 1.26 -10.94 8.18
N ALA A 120 0.05 -11.18 7.69
CA ALA A 120 -0.35 -10.79 6.35
C ALA A 120 -1.37 -9.65 6.39
N GLY A 121 -1.30 -8.78 5.40
CA GLY A 121 -2.25 -7.71 5.13
C GLY A 121 -2.62 -7.67 3.67
N HIS A 122 -3.63 -6.87 3.31
CA HIS A 122 -4.02 -6.69 1.93
C HIS A 122 -3.72 -5.27 1.45
N TYR A 123 -3.02 -5.15 0.34
CA TYR A 123 -3.03 -3.94 -0.45
C TYR A 123 -4.38 -3.81 -1.16
N ALA A 124 -4.92 -2.60 -1.17
CA ALA A 124 -6.01 -2.19 -2.05
C ALA A 124 -5.40 -1.90 -3.42
N TYR A 125 -5.15 -2.94 -4.21
CA TYR A 125 -4.37 -2.85 -5.43
C TYR A 125 -5.24 -2.39 -6.60
N ASN A 126 -4.88 -1.28 -7.23
CA ASN A 126 -5.52 -0.80 -8.45
C ASN A 126 -4.85 -1.45 -9.65
N VAL A 127 -5.56 -2.37 -10.31
CA VAL A 127 -5.02 -3.14 -11.44
C VAL A 127 -4.91 -2.32 -12.73
N LEU A 128 -5.49 -1.12 -12.79
CA LEU A 128 -5.35 -0.24 -13.95
C LEU A 128 -3.95 0.39 -14.00
N ASP A 129 -3.51 0.98 -12.89
CA ASP A 129 -2.34 1.85 -12.89
C ASP A 129 -1.60 1.94 -11.56
N GLN A 130 -2.03 1.15 -10.55
CA GLN A 130 -1.44 1.10 -9.21
C GLN A 130 -1.54 2.43 -8.44
N ASN A 131 -2.33 3.36 -8.94
CA ASN A 131 -2.56 4.67 -8.33
C ASN A 131 -3.97 4.80 -7.76
N MET A 132 -4.14 5.70 -6.77
CA MET A 132 -5.42 5.90 -6.11
C MET A 132 -6.51 6.35 -7.08
N ILE A 133 -7.75 6.01 -6.77
CA ILE A 133 -8.96 6.56 -7.39
C ILE A 133 -9.57 7.51 -6.38
N LEU A 134 -9.63 8.79 -6.74
CA LEU A 134 -10.13 9.85 -5.88
C LEU A 134 -11.23 10.65 -6.56
N GLY A 135 -12.29 10.93 -5.83
CA GLY A 135 -13.34 11.86 -6.26
C GLY A 135 -14.72 11.25 -6.47
N CYS A 136 -15.60 12.05 -7.03
CA CYS A 136 -16.99 11.70 -7.27
C CYS A 136 -17.12 10.76 -8.46
N HIS A 137 -18.07 9.82 -8.39
CA HIS A 137 -18.44 9.00 -9.54
C HIS A 137 -19.26 9.86 -10.53
N PRO A 138 -18.91 9.86 -11.82
CA PRO A 138 -19.55 10.79 -12.78
C PRO A 138 -21.06 10.58 -12.98
N ALA A 139 -21.57 9.36 -12.74
CA ALA A 139 -22.99 9.06 -12.88
C ALA A 139 -23.76 9.03 -11.55
N ILE A 140 -23.09 9.21 -10.39
CA ILE A 140 -23.72 9.18 -9.06
C ILE A 140 -23.11 10.31 -8.22
N GLU A 141 -23.78 11.45 -8.20
CA GLU A 141 -23.26 12.74 -7.70
C GLU A 141 -22.89 12.77 -6.21
N ASN A 142 -23.43 11.86 -5.41
CA ASN A 142 -23.14 11.77 -3.98
C ASN A 142 -22.27 10.58 -3.59
N LEU A 143 -21.71 9.85 -4.56
CA LEU A 143 -20.82 8.72 -4.32
C LEU A 143 -19.38 9.10 -4.64
N TYR A 144 -18.55 9.11 -3.61
CA TYR A 144 -17.14 9.44 -3.68
C TYR A 144 -16.26 8.22 -3.42
N PHE A 145 -15.05 8.26 -3.94
CA PHE A 145 -14.05 7.21 -3.78
C PHE A 145 -12.74 7.79 -3.27
N ALA A 146 -12.08 7.03 -2.39
CA ALA A 146 -10.72 7.23 -1.93
C ALA A 146 -10.12 5.85 -1.69
N ASN A 147 -9.66 5.17 -2.75
CA ASN A 147 -9.18 3.79 -2.67
C ASN A 147 -8.18 3.45 -3.78
N GLY A 148 -7.68 2.22 -3.78
CA GLY A 148 -6.75 1.75 -4.80
C GLY A 148 -5.32 2.28 -4.64
N PHE A 149 -4.88 2.55 -3.43
CA PHE A 149 -3.57 3.15 -3.12
C PHE A 149 -2.38 2.23 -3.33
N SER A 150 -2.59 0.96 -3.54
CA SER A 150 -1.57 -0.05 -3.91
C SER A 150 -0.32 -0.05 -3.03
N GLY A 151 -0.48 0.18 -1.72
CA GLY A 151 0.61 0.24 -0.74
C GLY A 151 0.96 1.66 -0.24
N HIS A 152 0.58 2.72 -0.96
CA HIS A 152 0.94 4.11 -0.62
C HIS A 152 -0.10 4.86 0.22
N GLY A 153 -1.13 4.19 0.71
CA GLY A 153 -2.28 4.85 1.35
C GLY A 153 -1.92 5.60 2.63
N LEU A 154 -1.00 5.10 3.44
CA LEU A 154 -0.65 5.74 4.71
C LEU A 154 -0.05 7.14 4.51
N GLN A 155 0.97 7.26 3.67
CA GLN A 155 1.63 8.53 3.41
C GLN A 155 0.79 9.49 2.58
N GLN A 156 -0.13 8.99 1.75
CA GLN A 156 -1.00 9.81 0.91
C GLN A 156 -2.30 10.24 1.61
N ALA A 157 -2.67 9.61 2.72
CA ALA A 157 -3.95 9.82 3.40
C ALA A 157 -4.23 11.29 3.79
N PRO A 158 -3.28 12.09 4.31
CA PRO A 158 -3.55 13.48 4.67
C PRO A 158 -3.92 14.35 3.47
N ALA A 159 -3.17 14.23 2.35
CA ALA A 159 -3.45 14.97 1.12
C ALA A 159 -4.76 14.52 0.48
N THR A 160 -5.02 13.21 0.46
CA THR A 160 -6.25 12.63 -0.06
C THR A 160 -7.48 13.09 0.73
N GLY A 161 -7.41 13.04 2.06
CA GLY A 161 -8.50 13.50 2.91
C GLY A 161 -8.80 14.98 2.74
N ARG A 162 -7.75 15.80 2.56
CA ARG A 162 -7.88 17.22 2.23
C ARG A 162 -8.59 17.42 0.89
N GLY A 163 -8.08 16.79 -0.16
CA GLY A 163 -8.67 16.92 -1.51
C GLY A 163 -10.12 16.42 -1.56
N LEU A 164 -10.43 15.32 -0.87
CA LEU A 164 -11.79 14.81 -0.81
C LEU A 164 -12.74 15.78 -0.09
N SER A 165 -12.32 16.38 1.02
CA SER A 165 -13.11 17.39 1.73
C SER A 165 -13.35 18.64 0.86
N GLU A 166 -12.36 19.08 0.11
CA GLU A 166 -12.49 20.19 -0.83
C GLU A 166 -13.49 19.88 -1.95
N LEU A 167 -13.43 18.67 -2.52
CA LEU A 167 -14.40 18.22 -3.52
C LEU A 167 -15.85 18.20 -2.98
N ILE A 168 -16.06 17.75 -1.76
CA ILE A 168 -17.39 17.69 -1.15
C ILE A 168 -17.91 19.10 -0.86
N ILE A 169 -17.09 19.98 -0.27
CA ILE A 169 -17.51 21.30 0.19
C ILE A 169 -17.56 22.30 -0.97
N TYR A 170 -16.54 22.34 -1.81
CA TYR A 170 -16.33 23.37 -2.81
C TYR A 170 -16.56 22.89 -4.25
N ARG A 171 -16.84 21.60 -4.44
CA ARG A 171 -16.98 20.98 -5.77
C ARG A 171 -15.74 21.11 -6.65
N GLY A 172 -14.58 21.24 -6.04
CA GLY A 172 -13.29 21.33 -6.74
C GLY A 172 -12.11 21.43 -5.79
N PHE A 173 -10.95 21.04 -6.27
CA PHE A 173 -9.69 21.14 -5.52
C PHE A 173 -9.29 22.61 -5.31
N ARG A 174 -8.69 22.93 -4.17
CA ARG A 174 -8.26 24.26 -3.76
C ARG A 174 -6.78 24.34 -3.43
N SER A 175 -6.25 23.32 -2.73
CA SER A 175 -4.88 23.32 -2.23
C SER A 175 -3.93 22.49 -3.10
N LEU A 176 -4.39 21.37 -3.62
CA LEU A 176 -3.64 20.48 -4.50
C LEU A 176 -4.54 20.06 -5.65
N ASP A 177 -4.03 20.08 -6.87
CA ASP A 177 -4.75 19.49 -8.00
C ASP A 177 -4.55 17.97 -7.99
N LEU A 178 -5.60 17.26 -7.56
CA LEU A 178 -5.66 15.80 -7.56
C LEU A 178 -6.51 15.24 -8.71
N SER A 179 -6.85 16.06 -9.70
CA SER A 179 -7.63 15.66 -10.89
C SER A 179 -7.02 14.50 -11.69
N PRO A 180 -5.68 14.30 -11.75
CA PRO A 180 -5.10 13.14 -12.41
C PRO A 180 -5.55 11.80 -11.82
N PHE A 181 -6.01 11.79 -10.56
CA PHE A 181 -6.49 10.59 -9.86
C PHE A 181 -8.00 10.35 -10.00
N SER A 182 -8.69 11.15 -10.81
CA SER A 182 -10.16 11.09 -10.97
C SER A 182 -10.65 9.81 -11.64
N TRP A 183 -11.96 9.58 -11.53
CA TRP A 183 -12.69 8.51 -12.22
C TRP A 183 -12.57 8.55 -13.74
N ASP A 184 -12.36 9.72 -14.32
CA ASP A 184 -12.28 9.88 -15.77
C ASP A 184 -11.25 8.97 -16.42
N ARG A 185 -10.07 8.82 -15.78
CA ARG A 185 -9.03 7.93 -16.31
C ARG A 185 -9.43 6.46 -16.25
N VAL A 186 -10.20 6.08 -15.22
CA VAL A 186 -10.72 4.70 -15.07
C VAL A 186 -11.70 4.37 -16.20
N ILE A 187 -12.67 5.26 -16.45
CA ILE A 187 -13.67 5.08 -17.50
C ILE A 187 -13.02 5.07 -18.88
N LYS A 188 -12.05 5.95 -19.12
CA LYS A 188 -11.36 6.06 -20.41
C LYS A 188 -10.29 4.98 -20.62
N GLY A 189 -9.99 4.17 -19.59
CA GLY A 189 -8.90 3.20 -19.62
C GLY A 189 -7.53 3.86 -19.85
N GLN A 190 -7.33 5.07 -19.32
CA GLN A 190 -6.11 5.85 -19.45
C GLN A 190 -5.29 5.76 -18.16
N PRO A 191 -4.30 4.84 -18.07
CA PRO A 191 -3.54 4.67 -16.85
C PRO A 191 -2.63 5.86 -16.56
N PHE A 192 -2.55 6.22 -15.28
CA PHE A 192 -1.55 7.12 -14.71
C PHE A 192 -0.64 6.28 -13.82
N LEU A 193 0.38 5.67 -14.43
CA LEU A 193 1.19 4.63 -13.79
C LEU A 193 1.98 5.16 -12.59
N GLU A 194 1.83 4.51 -11.46
CA GLU A 194 2.76 4.64 -10.34
C GLU A 194 4.05 3.87 -10.66
N ARG A 195 5.20 4.49 -10.42
CA ARG A 195 6.52 3.94 -10.78
C ARG A 195 7.34 3.48 -9.58
N SER A 196 6.88 3.77 -8.36
CA SER A 196 7.63 3.56 -7.12
C SER A 196 6.91 2.58 -6.19
N ILE A 197 6.33 1.51 -6.74
CA ILE A 197 5.66 0.49 -5.94
C ILE A 197 6.67 -0.51 -5.39
N VAL A 198 6.47 -0.87 -4.13
CA VAL A 198 7.25 -1.85 -3.36
C VAL A 198 6.36 -3.04 -2.99
#